data_0b3e6aaf9cd8266065f07c32a5a888d1
#
_entry.id   0b3e6aaf9cd8266065f07c32a5a888d1
#
_cell.length_a   1.000
_cell.length_b   1.000
_cell.length_c   1.000
_cell.angle_alpha   90.00
_cell.angle_beta   90.00
_cell.angle_gamma   90.00
#
_symmetry.space_group_name_H-M   'P 1'
#
loop_
_entity.id
_entity.type
_entity.pdbx_description
1 polymer ?
#
loop_
_entity_poly.entity_id
_entity_poly.type
_entity_poly.pdbx_seq_one_letter_code
_entity_poly.pdbx_strand_id
1 'polypeptide(L)'
;MPFPNLENWWVVEAMIASYNHVYKTVYKTQYYDLGPIGVSDYGNAPIASFQLEFLAMDDDAAVVVNAVKEYGINGRKYVLDVFHSAPSARSIKTEYAEHGYEFVRTGPILGYDIPKPVRGESIEVTAIQTKEQLDRVNMALYLENESIPAETLNDPNIHNFYAEWKGHIAGWVQLVTIYPGVGYINQLYTMADYRNLHIASSLMSRTHVECGKLGIPRMALVSSDMALGLYRRLGYRPLAYFTALQPKTE
;
A
#
# COMPACT_ATOMS: atom_id res chain seq x y z
N MET A 1 -16.31 -14.62 3.60
CA MET A 1 -15.87 -13.26 3.95
C MET A 1 -15.13 -13.38 5.26
N PRO A 2 -13.85 -13.09 5.31
CA PRO A 2 -13.02 -13.44 6.46
C PRO A 2 -13.14 -12.56 7.71
N PHE A 3 -13.77 -11.36 7.66
CA PHE A 3 -13.87 -10.50 8.84
C PHE A 3 -15.28 -9.95 9.03
N PRO A 4 -16.14 -10.63 9.80
CA PRO A 4 -17.50 -10.16 10.08
C PRO A 4 -17.56 -8.83 10.84
N ASN A 5 -16.47 -8.40 11.46
CA ASN A 5 -16.43 -7.24 12.35
C ASN A 5 -15.82 -5.96 11.72
N LEU A 6 -15.31 -5.99 10.49
CA LEU A 6 -14.80 -4.82 9.78
C LEU A 6 -15.80 -4.31 8.76
N GLU A 7 -16.57 -3.29 9.15
CA GLU A 7 -17.59 -2.63 8.32
C GLU A 7 -17.02 -2.10 6.97
N ASN A 8 -15.71 -1.81 6.94
CA ASN A 8 -15.00 -1.26 5.79
C ASN A 8 -13.92 -2.20 5.25
N TRP A 9 -14.17 -3.51 5.28
CA TRP A 9 -13.22 -4.52 4.83
C TRP A 9 -12.67 -4.29 3.40
N TRP A 10 -13.45 -3.66 2.55
CA TRP A 10 -13.04 -3.34 1.18
C TRP A 10 -11.70 -2.59 1.05
N VAL A 11 -11.32 -1.74 2.05
CA VAL A 11 -10.02 -1.05 2.00
C VAL A 11 -8.86 -2.02 2.23
N VAL A 12 -9.06 -3.05 3.03
CA VAL A 12 -8.07 -4.10 3.30
C VAL A 12 -7.94 -5.00 2.07
N GLU A 13 -9.06 -5.45 1.48
CA GLU A 13 -9.05 -6.25 0.25
C GLU A 13 -8.39 -5.50 -0.91
N ALA A 14 -8.69 -4.22 -1.07
CA ALA A 14 -8.06 -3.39 -2.10
C ALA A 14 -6.55 -3.25 -1.87
N MET A 15 -6.10 -3.10 -0.63
CA MET A 15 -4.68 -3.09 -0.27
C MET A 15 -4.01 -4.42 -0.63
N ILE A 16 -4.57 -5.54 -0.15
CA ILE A 16 -4.03 -6.89 -0.40
C ILE A 16 -3.95 -7.19 -1.89
N ALA A 17 -5.04 -6.95 -2.63
CA ALA A 17 -5.09 -7.18 -4.06
C ALA A 17 -4.06 -6.33 -4.81
N SER A 18 -3.91 -5.06 -4.44
CA SER A 18 -3.01 -4.12 -5.11
C SER A 18 -1.54 -4.44 -4.85
N TYR A 19 -1.16 -4.71 -3.59
CA TYR A 19 0.21 -5.12 -3.26
C TYR A 19 0.59 -6.41 -3.97
N ASN A 20 -0.25 -7.44 -3.88
CA ASN A 20 0.03 -8.72 -4.52
C ASN A 20 0.10 -8.59 -6.05
N HIS A 21 -0.73 -7.75 -6.67
CA HIS A 21 -0.67 -7.50 -8.11
C HIS A 21 0.65 -6.85 -8.52
N VAL A 22 1.04 -5.76 -7.83
CA VAL A 22 2.31 -5.06 -8.13
C VAL A 22 3.50 -5.98 -7.90
N TYR A 23 3.58 -6.67 -6.77
CA TYR A 23 4.70 -7.55 -6.45
C TYR A 23 4.78 -8.76 -7.38
N LYS A 24 3.64 -9.33 -7.78
CA LYS A 24 3.60 -10.39 -8.80
C LYS A 24 4.10 -9.88 -10.15
N THR A 25 3.68 -8.67 -10.56
CA THR A 25 4.10 -8.06 -11.83
C THR A 25 5.61 -7.83 -11.86
N VAL A 26 6.16 -7.24 -10.80
CA VAL A 26 7.57 -6.82 -10.72
C VAL A 26 8.50 -7.96 -10.34
N TYR A 27 8.18 -8.71 -9.28
CA TYR A 27 9.10 -9.66 -8.65
C TYR A 27 8.69 -11.11 -8.79
N LYS A 28 7.55 -11.40 -9.49
CA LYS A 28 7.02 -12.76 -9.67
C LYS A 28 6.67 -13.45 -8.36
N THR A 29 6.28 -12.68 -7.34
CA THR A 29 5.84 -13.19 -6.06
C THR A 29 4.53 -13.98 -6.17
N GLN A 30 4.21 -14.76 -5.16
CA GLN A 30 3.00 -15.58 -5.11
C GLN A 30 2.16 -15.19 -3.90
N TYR A 31 0.85 -15.25 -4.08
CA TYR A 31 -0.12 -15.07 -3.02
C TYR A 31 -0.99 -16.32 -2.87
N TYR A 32 -1.19 -16.75 -1.64
CA TYR A 32 -2.03 -17.90 -1.29
C TYR A 32 -3.10 -17.46 -0.28
N ASP A 33 -4.35 -17.76 -0.56
CA ASP A 33 -5.44 -17.67 0.41
C ASP A 33 -5.64 -19.06 1.01
N LEU A 34 -5.38 -19.18 2.31
CA LEU A 34 -5.44 -20.43 3.07
C LEU A 34 -6.57 -20.43 4.11
N GLY A 35 -7.54 -19.54 3.96
CA GLY A 35 -8.66 -19.38 4.88
C GLY A 35 -8.31 -18.47 6.05
N PRO A 36 -7.78 -18.99 7.19
CA PRO A 36 -7.44 -18.16 8.35
C PRO A 36 -6.30 -17.16 8.11
N ILE A 37 -5.49 -17.42 7.08
CA ILE A 37 -4.38 -16.54 6.70
C ILE A 37 -4.30 -16.38 5.18
N GLY A 38 -3.93 -15.16 4.73
CA GLY A 38 -3.34 -14.93 3.43
C GLY A 38 -1.81 -14.98 3.54
N VAL A 39 -1.12 -15.44 2.51
CA VAL A 39 0.34 -15.50 2.49
C VAL A 39 0.88 -14.85 1.23
N SER A 40 1.62 -13.76 1.37
CA SER A 40 2.43 -13.20 0.30
C SER A 40 3.84 -13.79 0.39
N ASP A 41 4.20 -14.65 -0.56
CA ASP A 41 5.54 -15.27 -0.64
C ASP A 41 6.42 -14.46 -1.59
N TYR A 42 7.37 -13.75 -1.02
CA TYR A 42 8.32 -12.91 -1.74
C TYR A 42 9.56 -13.67 -2.23
N GLY A 43 9.75 -14.92 -1.78
CA GLY A 43 10.92 -15.69 -2.13
C GLY A 43 12.22 -14.99 -1.77
N ASN A 44 13.05 -14.73 -2.77
CA ASN A 44 14.30 -13.95 -2.63
C ASN A 44 14.21 -12.53 -3.21
N ALA A 45 12.99 -12.03 -3.43
CA ALA A 45 12.81 -10.67 -3.95
C ALA A 45 13.33 -9.63 -2.94
N PRO A 46 14.05 -8.58 -3.39
CA PRO A 46 14.64 -7.57 -2.51
C PRO A 46 13.59 -6.51 -2.10
N ILE A 47 12.42 -6.94 -1.64
CA ILE A 47 11.29 -6.05 -1.34
C ILE A 47 11.34 -5.59 0.12
N ALA A 48 11.71 -6.51 1.02
CA ALA A 48 11.65 -6.28 2.46
C ALA A 48 12.74 -7.07 3.20
N SER A 49 12.86 -6.83 4.50
CA SER A 49 13.75 -7.58 5.39
C SER A 49 13.24 -8.99 5.73
N PHE A 50 12.07 -9.37 5.20
CA PHE A 50 11.41 -10.66 5.40
C PHE A 50 11.03 -11.28 4.04
N GLN A 51 10.82 -12.60 4.03
CA GLN A 51 10.51 -13.38 2.82
C GLN A 51 9.03 -13.77 2.73
N LEU A 52 8.32 -13.70 3.85
CA LEU A 52 6.90 -14.00 3.93
C LEU A 52 6.17 -12.88 4.66
N GLU A 53 4.99 -12.54 4.17
CA GLU A 53 4.04 -11.70 4.87
C GLU A 53 2.75 -12.51 5.06
N PHE A 54 2.42 -12.77 6.31
CA PHE A 54 1.15 -13.39 6.67
C PHE A 54 0.14 -12.31 6.96
N LEU A 55 -1.04 -12.47 6.42
CA LEU A 55 -2.17 -11.56 6.59
C LEU A 55 -3.22 -12.32 7.40
N ALA A 56 -3.47 -11.90 8.64
CA ALA A 56 -4.51 -12.50 9.47
C ALA A 56 -5.88 -12.31 8.85
N MET A 57 -6.58 -13.39 8.56
CA MET A 57 -7.89 -13.42 7.93
C MET A 57 -8.97 -13.96 8.87
N ASP A 58 -8.63 -14.18 10.16
CA ASP A 58 -9.51 -14.61 11.23
C ASP A 58 -9.30 -13.72 12.45
N ASP A 59 -10.36 -13.55 13.26
CA ASP A 59 -10.33 -12.72 14.48
C ASP A 59 -9.67 -13.46 15.66
N ASP A 60 -9.55 -14.79 15.62
CA ASP A 60 -8.94 -15.61 16.67
C ASP A 60 -7.44 -15.76 16.45
N ALA A 61 -6.65 -15.17 17.33
CA ALA A 61 -5.19 -15.22 17.25
C ALA A 61 -4.64 -16.64 17.31
N ALA A 62 -5.26 -17.56 18.06
CA ALA A 62 -4.80 -18.94 18.14
C ALA A 62 -5.00 -19.67 16.81
N VAL A 63 -6.11 -19.42 16.12
CA VAL A 63 -6.40 -19.96 14.79
C VAL A 63 -5.38 -19.44 13.77
N VAL A 64 -5.14 -18.14 13.75
CA VAL A 64 -4.16 -17.49 12.86
C VAL A 64 -2.75 -18.04 13.12
N VAL A 65 -2.31 -18.07 14.37
CA VAL A 65 -0.95 -18.53 14.74
C VAL A 65 -0.74 -20.00 14.41
N ASN A 66 -1.75 -20.85 14.60
CA ASN A 66 -1.67 -22.26 14.21
C ASN A 66 -1.55 -22.40 12.68
N ALA A 67 -2.34 -21.65 11.92
CA ALA A 67 -2.24 -21.66 10.46
C ALA A 67 -0.85 -21.20 9.95
N VAL A 68 -0.24 -20.18 10.58
CA VAL A 68 1.14 -19.76 10.29
C VAL A 68 2.15 -20.88 10.56
N LYS A 69 2.00 -21.62 11.68
CA LYS A 69 2.87 -22.76 12.00
C LYS A 69 2.70 -23.91 11.01
N GLU A 70 1.47 -24.22 10.62
CA GLU A 70 1.15 -25.30 9.67
C GLU A 70 1.67 -25.00 8.25
N TYR A 71 1.74 -23.73 7.86
CA TYR A 71 2.31 -23.33 6.57
C TYR A 71 3.78 -23.76 6.40
N GLY A 72 4.52 -23.88 7.50
CA GLY A 72 5.91 -24.35 7.45
C GLY A 72 6.89 -23.26 6.98
N ILE A 73 7.30 -22.40 7.91
CA ILE A 73 8.17 -21.23 7.67
C ILE A 73 9.55 -21.62 7.15
N ASN A 74 10.06 -22.82 7.53
CA ASN A 74 11.35 -23.38 7.08
C ASN A 74 12.54 -22.43 7.28
N GLY A 75 12.59 -21.70 8.40
CA GLY A 75 13.66 -20.77 8.76
C GLY A 75 13.60 -19.42 8.03
N ARG A 76 12.58 -19.18 7.21
CA ARG A 76 12.37 -17.87 6.54
C ARG A 76 11.91 -16.82 7.54
N LYS A 77 12.41 -15.58 7.34
CA LYS A 77 11.92 -14.43 8.09
C LYS A 77 10.54 -14.04 7.63
N TYR A 78 9.66 -13.67 8.56
CA TYR A 78 8.32 -13.24 8.23
C TYR A 78 7.80 -12.13 9.14
N VAL A 79 6.74 -11.49 8.68
CA VAL A 79 5.89 -10.55 9.41
C VAL A 79 4.45 -11.07 9.38
N LEU A 80 3.67 -10.76 10.41
CA LEU A 80 2.25 -11.04 10.49
C LEU A 80 1.48 -9.73 10.64
N ASP A 81 0.66 -9.41 9.65
CA ASP A 81 -0.22 -8.23 9.68
C ASP A 81 -1.61 -8.63 10.14
N VAL A 82 -2.06 -8.00 11.22
CA VAL A 82 -3.39 -8.17 11.82
C VAL A 82 -4.22 -6.92 11.54
N PHE A 83 -5.40 -7.09 10.95
CA PHE A 83 -6.29 -5.99 10.60
C PHE A 83 -7.35 -5.76 11.68
N HIS A 84 -7.67 -4.48 11.94
CA HIS A 84 -8.63 -4.11 12.99
C HIS A 84 -9.26 -2.73 12.74
N SER A 85 -10.37 -2.44 13.44
CA SER A 85 -11.11 -1.17 13.30
C SER A 85 -10.64 -0.08 14.26
N ALA A 86 -10.00 -0.43 15.37
CA ALA A 86 -9.62 0.50 16.41
C ALA A 86 -8.24 1.16 16.14
N PRO A 87 -8.06 2.46 16.40
CA PRO A 87 -6.75 3.10 16.25
C PRO A 87 -5.69 2.60 17.23
N SER A 88 -6.11 1.95 18.32
CA SER A 88 -5.21 1.36 19.32
C SER A 88 -5.03 -0.13 19.09
N ALA A 89 -3.80 -0.58 18.98
CA ALA A 89 -3.44 -1.99 18.86
C ALA A 89 -3.23 -2.70 20.22
N ARG A 90 -3.70 -2.14 21.34
CA ARG A 90 -3.39 -2.68 22.69
C ARG A 90 -3.83 -4.12 22.86
N SER A 91 -5.06 -4.44 22.50
CA SER A 91 -5.60 -5.83 22.61
C SER A 91 -4.80 -6.79 21.75
N ILE A 92 -4.56 -6.46 20.48
CA ILE A 92 -3.78 -7.27 19.54
C ILE A 92 -2.37 -7.51 20.07
N LYS A 93 -1.69 -6.46 20.57
CA LYS A 93 -0.35 -6.61 21.16
C LYS A 93 -0.33 -7.56 22.33
N THR A 94 -1.32 -7.48 23.22
CA THR A 94 -1.40 -8.35 24.39
C THR A 94 -1.67 -9.80 23.98
N GLU A 95 -2.65 -10.01 23.13
CA GLU A 95 -3.08 -11.32 22.68
C GLU A 95 -1.96 -12.05 21.91
N TYR A 96 -1.37 -11.42 20.92
CA TYR A 96 -0.29 -12.04 20.14
C TYR A 96 1.03 -12.17 20.90
N ALA A 97 1.26 -11.36 21.96
CA ALA A 97 2.43 -11.52 22.83
C ALA A 97 2.41 -12.85 23.60
N GLU A 98 1.22 -13.37 23.94
CA GLU A 98 1.02 -14.69 24.55
C GLU A 98 1.39 -15.83 23.60
N HIS A 99 1.32 -15.58 22.29
CA HIS A 99 1.72 -16.51 21.24
C HIS A 99 3.17 -16.35 20.76
N GLY A 100 3.98 -15.53 21.44
CA GLY A 100 5.41 -15.34 21.11
C GLY A 100 5.69 -14.30 20.04
N TYR A 101 4.77 -13.39 19.78
CA TYR A 101 4.98 -12.26 18.86
C TYR A 101 5.34 -10.98 19.60
N GLU A 102 6.07 -10.09 18.91
CA GLU A 102 6.34 -8.73 19.34
C GLU A 102 5.85 -7.71 18.31
N PHE A 103 5.55 -6.54 18.82
CA PHE A 103 5.01 -5.43 18.03
C PHE A 103 6.08 -4.77 17.17
N VAL A 104 5.79 -4.53 15.90
CA VAL A 104 6.62 -3.75 14.98
C VAL A 104 6.03 -2.36 14.79
N ARG A 105 4.83 -2.26 14.23
CA ARG A 105 4.14 -0.99 13.98
C ARG A 105 2.64 -1.16 13.82
N THR A 106 1.91 -0.06 13.94
CA THR A 106 0.50 0.05 13.51
C THR A 106 0.39 1.19 12.51
N GLY A 107 -0.43 1.01 11.49
CA GLY A 107 -0.68 2.03 10.49
C GLY A 107 -2.16 2.10 10.08
N PRO A 108 -2.69 3.30 9.75
CA PRO A 108 -4.04 3.45 9.26
C PRO A 108 -4.15 3.08 7.78
N ILE A 109 -5.24 2.39 7.43
CA ILE A 109 -5.69 2.19 6.07
C ILE A 109 -6.81 3.20 5.83
N LEU A 110 -6.55 4.14 4.92
CA LEU A 110 -7.44 5.24 4.65
C LEU A 110 -8.32 4.93 3.45
N GLY A 111 -9.56 5.40 3.50
CA GLY A 111 -10.48 5.36 2.39
C GLY A 111 -11.06 6.74 2.07
N TYR A 112 -11.52 6.89 0.83
CA TYR A 112 -12.17 8.06 0.31
C TYR A 112 -13.30 7.63 -0.65
N ASP A 113 -14.53 8.07 -0.35
CA ASP A 113 -15.68 7.79 -1.22
C ASP A 113 -15.84 8.92 -2.23
N ILE A 114 -16.03 8.55 -3.50
CA ILE A 114 -16.30 9.43 -4.63
C ILE A 114 -15.25 10.54 -4.75
N PRO A 115 -14.17 10.29 -5.46
CA PRO A 115 -13.15 11.30 -5.69
C PRO A 115 -13.77 12.49 -6.43
N LYS A 116 -14.08 13.56 -5.70
CA LYS A 116 -14.33 14.85 -6.33
C LYS A 116 -12.99 15.35 -6.85
N PRO A 117 -12.95 15.93 -8.06
CA PRO A 117 -11.74 16.58 -8.51
C PRO A 117 -11.30 17.57 -7.45
N VAL A 118 -10.19 17.31 -6.80
CA VAL A 118 -9.53 18.31 -5.97
C VAL A 118 -9.14 19.40 -6.96
N ARG A 119 -9.50 20.66 -6.69
CA ARG A 119 -9.12 21.79 -7.54
C ARG A 119 -7.61 21.74 -7.68
N GLY A 120 -7.17 21.41 -8.90
CA GLY A 120 -5.76 21.26 -9.19
C GLY A 120 -5.03 22.55 -8.96
N GLU A 121 -3.97 22.48 -8.20
CA GLU A 121 -2.94 23.49 -8.20
C GLU A 121 -2.21 23.44 -9.53
N SER A 122 -1.55 24.51 -9.88
CA SER A 122 -0.93 24.79 -11.18
C SER A 122 0.30 23.94 -11.50
N ILE A 123 0.46 22.76 -10.88
CA ILE A 123 1.59 21.86 -11.11
C ILE A 123 1.19 20.83 -12.15
N GLU A 124 1.97 20.78 -13.23
CA GLU A 124 1.75 19.79 -14.27
C GLU A 124 2.07 18.38 -13.78
N VAL A 125 1.09 17.48 -13.95
CA VAL A 125 1.21 16.06 -13.61
C VAL A 125 0.93 15.22 -14.85
N THR A 126 1.97 14.51 -15.30
CA THR A 126 1.97 13.76 -16.56
C THR A 126 1.93 12.25 -16.28
N ALA A 127 1.16 11.50 -17.07
CA ALA A 127 1.19 10.04 -17.06
C ALA A 127 2.49 9.52 -17.69
N ILE A 128 3.08 8.50 -17.08
CA ILE A 128 4.23 7.79 -17.65
C ILE A 128 3.69 6.72 -18.60
N GLN A 129 3.89 6.93 -19.91
CA GLN A 129 3.36 6.05 -20.95
C GLN A 129 4.45 5.44 -21.84
N THR A 130 5.66 6.01 -21.80
CA THR A 130 6.77 5.53 -22.61
C THR A 130 7.99 5.19 -21.76
N LYS A 131 8.87 4.34 -22.34
CA LYS A 131 10.13 4.00 -21.69
C LYS A 131 11.03 5.23 -21.49
N GLU A 132 11.03 6.16 -22.42
CA GLU A 132 11.83 7.39 -22.33
C GLU A 132 11.39 8.26 -21.14
N GLN A 133 10.07 8.39 -20.94
CA GLN A 133 9.51 9.10 -19.77
C GLN A 133 9.90 8.39 -18.47
N LEU A 134 9.78 7.05 -18.42
CA LEU A 134 10.15 6.24 -17.28
C LEU A 134 11.64 6.39 -16.93
N ASP A 135 12.52 6.26 -17.92
CA ASP A 135 13.97 6.38 -17.75
C ASP A 135 14.36 7.79 -17.25
N ARG A 136 13.72 8.83 -17.78
CA ARG A 136 13.90 10.23 -17.32
C ARG A 136 13.50 10.40 -15.86
N VAL A 137 12.35 9.85 -15.48
CA VAL A 137 11.85 9.92 -14.08
C VAL A 137 12.79 9.13 -13.17
N ASN A 138 13.16 7.91 -13.52
CA ASN A 138 14.04 7.06 -12.72
C ASN A 138 15.44 7.66 -12.56
N MET A 139 15.98 8.35 -13.57
CA MET A 139 17.24 9.07 -13.46
C MET A 139 17.17 10.15 -12.37
N ALA A 140 16.06 10.90 -12.29
CA ALA A 140 15.89 11.90 -11.25
C ALA A 140 15.68 11.28 -9.84
N LEU A 141 14.97 10.15 -9.76
CA LEU A 141 14.67 9.45 -8.51
C LEU A 141 15.88 8.67 -7.94
N TYR A 142 16.89 8.38 -8.77
CA TYR A 142 18.04 7.55 -8.39
C TYR A 142 18.78 8.07 -7.15
N LEU A 143 18.94 9.37 -7.03
CA LEU A 143 19.62 9.99 -5.88
C LEU A 143 18.81 9.90 -4.57
N GLU A 144 17.53 9.64 -4.67
CA GLU A 144 16.63 9.46 -3.53
C GLU A 144 16.45 7.97 -3.16
N ASN A 145 17.17 7.05 -3.83
CA ASN A 145 17.00 5.60 -3.73
C ASN A 145 15.59 5.13 -4.07
N GLU A 146 14.90 5.85 -4.94
CA GLU A 146 13.57 5.54 -5.43
C GLU A 146 13.62 5.13 -6.90
N SER A 147 12.69 4.28 -7.32
CA SER A 147 12.55 3.91 -8.72
C SER A 147 11.16 3.36 -9.02
N ILE A 148 10.73 3.54 -10.26
CA ILE A 148 9.51 2.95 -10.80
C ILE A 148 9.92 1.73 -11.63
N PRO A 149 9.47 0.52 -11.28
CA PRO A 149 9.82 -0.69 -12.03
C PRO A 149 9.27 -0.66 -13.45
N ALA A 150 10.09 -1.05 -14.42
CA ALA A 150 9.74 -1.02 -15.83
C ALA A 150 8.57 -1.96 -16.19
N GLU A 151 8.42 -3.05 -15.44
CA GLU A 151 7.35 -4.02 -15.58
C GLU A 151 5.96 -3.41 -15.39
N THR A 152 5.87 -2.29 -14.65
CA THR A 152 4.61 -1.60 -14.39
C THR A 152 4.10 -0.79 -15.56
N LEU A 153 4.96 -0.49 -16.54
CA LEU A 153 4.63 0.40 -17.67
C LEU A 153 3.53 -0.16 -18.58
N ASN A 154 3.50 -1.47 -18.77
CA ASN A 154 2.59 -2.16 -19.67
C ASN A 154 1.42 -2.87 -18.96
N ASP A 155 1.30 -2.70 -17.65
CA ASP A 155 0.20 -3.29 -16.90
C ASP A 155 -1.02 -2.36 -16.93
N PRO A 156 -2.18 -2.81 -17.46
CA PRO A 156 -3.36 -1.96 -17.62
C PRO A 156 -3.99 -1.51 -16.29
N ASN A 157 -3.63 -2.16 -15.19
CA ASN A 157 -4.13 -1.86 -13.85
C ASN A 157 -3.15 -1.02 -13.02
N ILE A 158 -1.99 -0.66 -13.58
CA ILE A 158 -0.97 0.15 -12.88
C ILE A 158 -0.75 1.45 -13.65
N HIS A 159 -1.06 2.57 -13.02
CA HIS A 159 -0.96 3.89 -13.62
C HIS A 159 0.07 4.71 -12.84
N ASN A 160 1.17 5.07 -13.50
CA ASN A 160 2.23 5.89 -12.92
C ASN A 160 2.13 7.33 -13.42
N PHE A 161 2.24 8.30 -12.52
CA PHE A 161 2.25 9.73 -12.85
C PHE A 161 3.42 10.40 -12.17
N TYR A 162 3.99 11.43 -12.79
CA TYR A 162 5.02 12.27 -12.19
C TYR A 162 4.64 13.74 -12.26
N ALA A 163 5.15 14.50 -11.32
CA ALA A 163 5.01 15.96 -11.27
C ALA A 163 6.33 16.64 -11.60
N GLU A 164 6.25 17.74 -12.35
CA GLU A 164 7.39 18.62 -12.61
C GLU A 164 7.23 19.95 -11.87
N TRP A 165 8.33 20.45 -11.34
CA TRP A 165 8.44 21.79 -10.79
C TRP A 165 9.59 22.54 -11.45
N LYS A 166 9.28 23.62 -12.17
CA LYS A 166 10.28 24.44 -12.91
C LYS A 166 11.19 23.60 -13.82
N GLY A 167 10.62 22.60 -14.50
CA GLY A 167 11.32 21.72 -15.44
C GLY A 167 12.08 20.55 -14.81
N HIS A 168 12.00 20.36 -13.50
CA HIS A 168 12.62 19.24 -12.78
C HIS A 168 11.56 18.27 -12.26
N ILE A 169 11.85 16.97 -12.30
CA ILE A 169 11.02 15.96 -11.67
C ILE A 169 11.00 16.23 -10.16
N ALA A 170 9.82 16.31 -9.58
CA ALA A 170 9.62 16.68 -8.18
C ALA A 170 8.97 15.58 -7.33
N GLY A 171 8.36 14.59 -7.97
CA GLY A 171 7.72 13.46 -7.29
C GLY A 171 6.92 12.60 -8.23
N TRP A 172 6.40 11.48 -7.73
CA TRP A 172 5.60 10.54 -8.50
C TRP A 172 4.55 9.84 -7.63
N VAL A 173 3.57 9.24 -8.31
CA VAL A 173 2.51 8.45 -7.66
C VAL A 173 2.16 7.25 -8.53
N GLN A 174 1.86 6.12 -7.86
CA GLN A 174 1.33 4.92 -8.48
C GLN A 174 -0.09 4.66 -8.01
N LEU A 175 -1.01 4.61 -8.95
CA LEU A 175 -2.40 4.20 -8.78
C LEU A 175 -2.57 2.78 -9.31
N VAL A 176 -3.17 1.89 -8.52
CA VAL A 176 -3.48 0.51 -8.89
C VAL A 176 -5.00 0.32 -8.90
N THR A 177 -5.54 -0.27 -9.96
CA THR A 177 -7.00 -0.38 -10.20
C THR A 177 -7.48 -1.82 -10.32
N ILE A 178 -6.72 -2.77 -9.79
CA ILE A 178 -7.01 -4.21 -9.89
C ILE A 178 -8.24 -4.64 -9.07
N TYR A 179 -8.51 -3.98 -7.93
CA TYR A 179 -9.66 -4.32 -7.10
C TYR A 179 -10.92 -3.57 -7.61
N PRO A 180 -12.05 -4.27 -7.85
CA PRO A 180 -13.22 -3.69 -8.48
C PRO A 180 -13.76 -2.46 -7.74
N GLY A 181 -13.90 -1.35 -8.46
CA GLY A 181 -14.49 -0.11 -7.94
C GLY A 181 -13.59 0.67 -6.97
N VAL A 182 -12.32 0.29 -6.81
CA VAL A 182 -11.37 0.98 -5.94
C VAL A 182 -10.07 1.29 -6.66
N GLY A 183 -9.63 2.55 -6.60
CA GLY A 183 -8.28 2.97 -6.94
C GLY A 183 -7.39 2.96 -5.70
N TYR A 184 -6.35 2.16 -5.69
CA TYR A 184 -5.42 2.06 -4.57
C TYR A 184 -4.15 2.85 -4.85
N ILE A 185 -3.78 3.77 -3.95
CA ILE A 185 -2.49 4.49 -4.03
C ILE A 185 -1.42 3.60 -3.40
N ASN A 186 -0.63 2.95 -4.26
CA ASN A 186 0.42 2.05 -3.82
C ASN A 186 1.68 2.81 -3.37
N GLN A 187 2.03 3.88 -4.10
CA GLN A 187 3.16 4.75 -3.80
C GLN A 187 2.80 6.21 -4.03
N LEU A 188 3.28 7.08 -3.16
CA LEU A 188 3.27 8.53 -3.34
C LEU A 188 4.59 9.08 -2.78
N TYR A 189 5.41 9.63 -3.65
CA TYR A 189 6.71 10.15 -3.28
C TYR A 189 6.89 11.59 -3.73
N THR A 190 7.42 12.44 -2.86
CA THR A 190 7.86 13.80 -3.17
C THR A 190 9.32 13.92 -2.77
N MET A 191 10.17 14.26 -3.73
CA MET A 191 11.60 14.45 -3.51
C MET A 191 11.85 15.50 -2.44
N ALA A 192 12.89 15.31 -1.65
CA ALA A 192 13.14 16.08 -0.42
C ALA A 192 13.13 17.60 -0.66
N ASP A 193 13.77 18.07 -1.72
CA ASP A 193 13.91 19.49 -2.06
C ASP A 193 12.59 20.15 -2.54
N TYR A 194 11.59 19.33 -2.89
CA TYR A 194 10.29 19.82 -3.40
C TYR A 194 9.13 19.62 -2.42
N ARG A 195 9.42 19.25 -1.17
CA ARG A 195 8.39 19.15 -0.12
C ARG A 195 7.82 20.51 0.21
N ASN A 196 6.57 20.53 0.67
CA ASN A 196 5.79 21.74 0.96
C ASN A 196 5.51 22.67 -0.25
N LEU A 197 5.75 22.21 -1.48
CA LEU A 197 5.43 22.89 -2.73
C LEU A 197 4.17 22.33 -3.40
N HIS A 198 3.26 21.72 -2.65
CA HIS A 198 2.00 21.14 -3.14
C HIS A 198 2.13 19.99 -4.17
N ILE A 199 3.34 19.43 -4.36
CA ILE A 199 3.60 18.34 -5.32
C ILE A 199 2.69 17.13 -5.02
N ALA A 200 2.69 16.67 -3.76
CA ALA A 200 1.89 15.51 -3.35
C ALA A 200 0.38 15.72 -3.55
N SER A 201 -0.15 16.91 -3.26
CA SER A 201 -1.57 17.22 -3.47
C SER A 201 -1.92 17.24 -4.95
N SER A 202 -1.04 17.74 -5.82
CA SER A 202 -1.24 17.73 -7.28
C SER A 202 -1.19 16.32 -7.85
N LEU A 203 -0.26 15.47 -7.40
CA LEU A 203 -0.20 14.05 -7.75
C LEU A 203 -1.49 13.34 -7.35
N MET A 204 -1.97 13.54 -6.12
CA MET A 204 -3.24 12.96 -5.66
C MET A 204 -4.44 13.47 -6.45
N SER A 205 -4.49 14.77 -6.76
CA SER A 205 -5.54 15.34 -7.63
C SER A 205 -5.58 14.65 -8.99
N ARG A 206 -4.43 14.36 -9.58
CA ARG A 206 -4.33 13.65 -10.87
C ARG A 206 -4.88 12.22 -10.77
N THR A 207 -4.59 11.50 -9.69
CA THR A 207 -5.15 10.15 -9.48
C THR A 207 -6.66 10.17 -9.27
N HIS A 208 -7.21 11.19 -8.61
CA HIS A 208 -8.67 11.39 -8.49
C HIS A 208 -9.32 11.59 -9.86
N VAL A 209 -8.70 12.42 -10.72
CA VAL A 209 -9.18 12.64 -12.10
C VAL A 209 -9.16 11.32 -12.88
N GLU A 210 -8.10 10.52 -12.73
CA GLU A 210 -7.99 9.24 -13.43
C GLU A 210 -9.06 8.24 -12.96
N CYS A 211 -9.27 8.11 -11.64
CA CYS A 211 -10.36 7.30 -11.10
C CYS A 211 -11.72 7.76 -11.64
N GLY A 212 -11.95 9.07 -11.73
CA GLY A 212 -13.19 9.61 -12.33
C GLY A 212 -13.38 9.20 -13.79
N LYS A 213 -12.32 9.21 -14.61
CA LYS A 213 -12.36 8.74 -16.01
C LYS A 213 -12.66 7.23 -16.13
N LEU A 214 -12.12 6.45 -15.20
CA LEU A 214 -12.30 5.01 -15.13
C LEU A 214 -13.64 4.59 -14.47
N GLY A 215 -14.43 5.55 -13.98
CA GLY A 215 -15.68 5.27 -13.27
C GLY A 215 -15.48 4.61 -11.91
N ILE A 216 -14.33 4.80 -11.31
CA ILE A 216 -13.96 4.23 -10.00
C ILE A 216 -14.51 5.14 -8.88
N PRO A 217 -15.45 4.65 -8.03
CA PRO A 217 -16.12 5.46 -7.02
C PRO A 217 -15.37 5.62 -5.70
N ARG A 218 -14.30 4.86 -5.47
CA ARG A 218 -13.60 4.82 -4.18
C ARG A 218 -12.10 4.82 -4.36
N MET A 219 -11.41 5.34 -3.35
CA MET A 219 -9.95 5.25 -3.27
C MET A 219 -9.51 4.76 -1.90
N ALA A 220 -8.40 4.04 -1.86
CA ALA A 220 -7.79 3.55 -0.63
C ALA A 220 -6.26 3.73 -0.67
N LEU A 221 -5.65 3.77 0.52
CA LEU A 221 -4.19 3.81 0.69
C LEU A 221 -3.80 3.46 2.14
N VAL A 222 -2.56 3.06 2.34
CA VAL A 222 -1.92 3.03 3.66
C VAL A 222 -1.13 4.33 3.86
N SER A 223 -1.30 4.97 5.01
CA SER A 223 -0.61 6.23 5.31
C SER A 223 0.55 6.01 6.26
N SER A 224 1.67 6.66 5.98
CA SER A 224 2.68 6.94 7.00
C SER A 224 2.21 8.08 7.92
N ASP A 225 2.76 8.16 9.12
CA ASP A 225 2.46 9.25 10.07
C ASP A 225 2.75 10.62 9.46
N MET A 226 3.83 10.75 8.71
CA MET A 226 4.23 11.99 8.04
C MET A 226 3.21 12.47 6.99
N ALA A 227 2.58 11.55 6.27
CA ALA A 227 1.65 11.85 5.18
C ALA A 227 0.18 11.98 5.66
N LEU A 228 -0.14 11.54 6.89
CA LEU A 228 -1.51 11.50 7.40
C LEU A 228 -2.22 12.87 7.35
N GLY A 229 -1.48 13.94 7.66
CA GLY A 229 -2.00 15.31 7.58
C GLY A 229 -2.39 15.73 6.16
N LEU A 230 -1.65 15.30 5.15
CA LEU A 230 -1.98 15.54 3.74
C LEU A 230 -3.31 14.85 3.39
N TYR A 231 -3.40 13.56 3.65
CA TYR A 231 -4.58 12.77 3.27
C TYR A 231 -5.85 13.23 3.98
N ARG A 232 -5.77 13.61 5.27
CA ARG A 232 -6.91 14.20 5.98
C ARG A 232 -7.40 15.50 5.32
N ARG A 233 -6.50 16.39 4.90
CA ARG A 233 -6.89 17.63 4.17
C ARG A 233 -7.54 17.31 2.81
N LEU A 234 -7.17 16.21 2.17
CA LEU A 234 -7.77 15.74 0.93
C LEU A 234 -9.12 15.02 1.14
N GLY A 235 -9.54 14.80 2.40
CA GLY A 235 -10.81 14.18 2.75
C GLY A 235 -10.75 12.68 3.00
N TYR A 236 -9.57 12.08 3.00
CA TYR A 236 -9.39 10.67 3.39
C TYR A 236 -9.58 10.49 4.89
N ARG A 237 -10.19 9.38 5.26
CA ARG A 237 -10.43 9.01 6.66
C ARG A 237 -9.94 7.59 6.96
N PRO A 238 -9.47 7.30 8.17
CA PRO A 238 -9.15 5.95 8.58
C PRO A 238 -10.43 5.09 8.57
N LEU A 239 -10.39 3.97 7.88
CA LEU A 239 -11.48 3.00 7.80
C LEU A 239 -11.09 1.66 8.43
N ALA A 240 -9.79 1.34 8.45
CA ALA A 240 -9.20 0.19 9.10
C ALA A 240 -7.77 0.53 9.55
N TYR A 241 -7.18 -0.37 10.30
CA TYR A 241 -5.79 -0.32 10.71
C TYR A 241 -5.17 -1.70 10.48
N PHE A 242 -3.87 -1.73 10.28
CA PHE A 242 -3.09 -2.96 10.39
C PHE A 242 -2.09 -2.82 11.53
N THR A 243 -1.77 -3.94 12.17
CA THR A 243 -0.70 -4.05 13.14
C THR A 243 0.25 -5.13 12.68
N ALA A 244 1.48 -4.71 12.35
CA ALA A 244 2.55 -5.62 11.99
C ALA A 244 3.21 -6.18 13.25
N LEU A 245 3.37 -7.48 13.28
CA LEU A 245 3.94 -8.28 14.35
C LEU A 245 5.07 -9.15 13.77
N GLN A 246 6.08 -9.44 14.57
CA GLN A 246 7.13 -10.40 14.21
C GLN A 246 7.35 -11.40 15.35
N PRO A 247 7.90 -12.59 15.08
CA PRO A 247 8.29 -13.51 16.16
C PRO A 247 9.31 -12.85 17.08
N LYS A 248 9.17 -13.09 18.38
CA LYS A 248 10.22 -12.72 19.35
C LYS A 248 11.50 -13.44 19.00
N THR A 249 12.59 -12.70 18.89
CA THR A 249 13.94 -13.29 18.84
C THR A 249 14.31 -13.79 20.23
N GLU A 250 14.70 -15.08 20.33
CA GLU A 250 15.26 -15.67 21.56
C GLU A 250 16.58 -15.00 21.96
#